data_20c243078faea49ea859a3885d417bb7
#
_entry.id   20c243078faea49ea859a3885d417bb7
#
_cell.length_a   1.000
_cell.length_b   1.000
_cell.length_c   1.000
_cell.angle_alpha   90.00
_cell.angle_beta   90.00
_cell.angle_gamma   90.00
#
_symmetry.space_group_name_H-M   'P 1'
#
loop_
_entity.id
_entity.type
_entity.pdbx_description
1 polymer ?
#
loop_
_entity_poly.entity_id
_entity_poly.type
_entity_poly.pdbx_seq_one_letter_code
_entity_poly.pdbx_strand_id
1 'polypeptide(L)'
;MKNFYLPLALAIATAPMFHVAMAAADYAKGVIIINENNYGEAGTLNHLQPDLRTGYFTYRIFQKENPGRTLGQTSCFGAYDNLLYVVSKQSKAQNATTAGGILTAIEPTTMKWQWQLDQLDPGGKRAEGRGFLGVTTDKAYVSSSNGIWVIDLATHTSKGMIEGTQNPNGVDDKPASDGTSTIYHGQCGTMLAAAGRVFAAHQIFGLLVIDPTTDTLERTISLDFVADGAAIGSIVADKEGFLWLSVAKSSDTFAPSLSVLVRVNPSTLETSVYNLPEGVYGPATTWDSWKPDSFCASSTEPYLFWTGAEQSFYAGSVIYRFDTTTAEAKALIDFSEETDVEIPWQVYGCSMRVDPADGTLYTSVYQDFSSTTYAVRTFKSDGTSLRTYPMEKAYWFPGMMLFPESQLAAVENVVWEASGSLGVLIDGRSVELTGIHAGVTAEVFSVSGAKIASARADADGHTKFDMDFAPGIYIAAAGSQKVKFAVR
;
A
#
# COMPACT_ATOMS: atom_id res chain seq x y z
N MET A 1 -7.47 39.62 -83.58
CA MET A 1 -7.13 38.43 -82.79
C MET A 1 -7.25 38.79 -81.31
N LYS A 2 -8.30 38.38 -80.66
CA LYS A 2 -8.58 38.63 -79.24
C LYS A 2 -8.30 37.33 -78.47
N ASN A 3 -7.27 37.34 -77.65
CA ASN A 3 -6.92 36.21 -76.78
C ASN A 3 -7.84 36.24 -75.57
N PHE A 4 -8.65 35.14 -75.36
CA PHE A 4 -9.41 34.90 -74.20
C PHE A 4 -8.52 34.08 -73.25
N TYR A 5 -8.20 34.62 -72.08
CA TYR A 5 -7.66 33.82 -70.93
C TYR A 5 -8.78 33.37 -70.07
N LEU A 6 -8.92 32.04 -69.91
CA LEU A 6 -9.82 31.42 -68.98
C LEU A 6 -9.04 31.23 -67.61
N PRO A 7 -9.55 31.69 -66.49
CA PRO A 7 -8.91 31.37 -65.19
C PRO A 7 -9.27 29.99 -64.78
N LEU A 8 -8.27 29.14 -64.54
CA LEU A 8 -8.39 27.82 -63.95
C LEU A 8 -8.61 27.98 -62.41
N ALA A 9 -9.82 27.77 -61.94
CA ALA A 9 -10.15 27.76 -60.50
C ALA A 9 -9.69 26.43 -59.90
N LEU A 10 -8.64 26.47 -59.09
CA LEU A 10 -8.17 25.31 -58.31
C LEU A 10 -9.07 25.12 -57.08
N ALA A 11 -9.98 24.16 -57.12
CA ALA A 11 -10.79 23.78 -55.98
C ALA A 11 -9.93 22.96 -54.99
N ILE A 12 -9.52 23.59 -53.89
CA ILE A 12 -8.87 22.89 -52.78
C ILE A 12 -9.98 22.16 -52.02
N ALA A 13 -10.07 20.87 -52.21
CA ALA A 13 -10.92 19.99 -51.39
C ALA A 13 -10.28 19.86 -50.00
N THR A 14 -10.84 20.56 -49.02
CA THR A 14 -10.51 20.34 -47.61
C THR A 14 -11.17 19.03 -47.17
N ALA A 15 -10.38 17.94 -47.08
CA ALA A 15 -10.83 16.72 -46.45
C ALA A 15 -11.08 17.00 -44.93
N PRO A 16 -12.23 16.58 -44.38
CA PRO A 16 -12.43 16.72 -42.95
C PRO A 16 -11.40 15.85 -42.22
N MET A 17 -10.49 16.48 -41.45
CA MET A 17 -9.68 15.77 -40.49
C MET A 17 -10.61 15.22 -39.40
N PHE A 18 -10.93 13.95 -39.50
CA PHE A 18 -11.53 13.24 -38.39
C PHE A 18 -10.46 13.22 -37.27
N HIS A 19 -10.60 14.11 -36.30
CA HIS A 19 -9.93 13.95 -35.01
C HIS A 19 -10.62 12.78 -34.32
N VAL A 20 -10.04 11.59 -34.43
CA VAL A 20 -10.36 10.50 -33.51
C VAL A 20 -9.88 11.00 -32.16
N ALA A 21 -10.81 11.43 -31.33
CA ALA A 21 -10.50 11.69 -29.92
C ALA A 21 -10.02 10.35 -29.35
N MET A 22 -8.71 10.23 -29.15
CA MET A 22 -8.18 9.12 -28.35
C MET A 22 -8.86 9.23 -26.99
N ALA A 23 -9.50 8.14 -26.55
CA ALA A 23 -10.00 8.06 -25.20
C ALA A 23 -8.86 8.44 -24.25
N ALA A 24 -9.17 9.29 -23.27
CA ALA A 24 -8.21 9.64 -22.25
C ALA A 24 -7.71 8.35 -21.58
N ALA A 25 -6.42 8.27 -21.31
CA ALA A 25 -5.86 7.11 -20.63
C ALA A 25 -6.51 7.00 -19.25
N ASP A 26 -6.99 5.80 -18.93
CA ASP A 26 -7.52 5.45 -17.60
C ASP A 26 -6.44 4.67 -16.86
N TYR A 27 -5.63 5.39 -16.08
CA TYR A 27 -4.52 4.80 -15.35
C TYR A 27 -4.96 4.03 -14.10
N ALA A 28 -6.23 4.13 -13.70
CA ALA A 28 -6.76 3.30 -12.61
C ALA A 28 -6.83 1.83 -13.01
N LYS A 29 -6.94 1.52 -14.31
CA LYS A 29 -6.97 0.15 -14.82
C LYS A 29 -5.58 -0.41 -15.03
N GLY A 30 -5.32 -1.59 -14.49
CA GLY A 30 -4.02 -2.26 -14.58
C GLY A 30 -3.14 -1.99 -13.36
N VAL A 31 -1.83 -1.93 -13.57
CA VAL A 31 -0.84 -1.89 -12.48
C VAL A 31 -0.02 -0.61 -12.56
N ILE A 32 0.07 0.11 -11.45
CA ILE A 32 1.00 1.23 -11.30
C ILE A 32 2.24 0.73 -10.57
N ILE A 33 3.41 1.06 -11.10
CA ILE A 33 4.71 0.69 -10.55
C ILE A 33 5.43 1.96 -10.15
N ILE A 34 5.78 2.07 -8.86
CA ILE A 34 6.64 3.13 -8.37
C ILE A 34 8.10 2.76 -8.58
N ASN A 35 8.87 3.67 -9.16
CA ASN A 35 10.29 3.47 -9.38
C ASN A 35 11.10 4.51 -8.61
N GLU A 36 12.20 4.05 -8.02
CA GLU A 36 13.17 4.95 -7.39
C GLU A 36 14.04 5.68 -8.42
N ASN A 37 14.20 5.05 -9.59
CA ASN A 37 15.17 5.44 -10.60
C ASN A 37 16.61 5.35 -10.09
N ASN A 38 17.55 5.94 -10.81
CA ASN A 38 18.95 5.94 -10.40
C ASN A 38 19.16 6.81 -9.16
N TYR A 39 20.22 6.53 -8.42
CA TYR A 39 20.55 7.26 -7.18
C TYR A 39 20.54 8.78 -7.40
N GLY A 40 19.84 9.48 -6.52
CA GLY A 40 19.71 10.93 -6.55
C GLY A 40 18.65 11.47 -7.53
N GLU A 41 18.03 10.63 -8.35
CA GLU A 41 16.95 11.02 -9.22
C GLU A 41 15.59 11.06 -8.50
N ALA A 42 14.68 11.85 -9.05
CA ALA A 42 13.29 11.85 -8.60
C ALA A 42 12.60 10.56 -9.00
N GLY A 43 11.71 10.06 -8.15
CA GLY A 43 10.90 8.89 -8.46
C GLY A 43 9.96 9.10 -9.63
N THR A 44 9.54 7.99 -10.24
CA THR A 44 8.58 7.97 -11.34
C THR A 44 7.53 6.91 -11.14
N LEU A 45 6.41 7.05 -11.86
CA LEU A 45 5.36 6.04 -11.93
C LEU A 45 5.29 5.51 -13.35
N ASN A 46 5.30 4.20 -13.49
CA ASN A 46 5.03 3.51 -14.75
C ASN A 46 3.66 2.82 -14.65
N HIS A 47 2.98 2.72 -15.76
CA HIS A 47 1.69 2.03 -15.88
C HIS A 47 1.82 0.81 -16.77
N LEU A 48 1.42 -0.35 -16.27
CA LEU A 48 1.35 -1.60 -16.99
C LEU A 48 -0.12 -1.98 -17.24
N GLN A 49 -0.46 -2.20 -18.51
CA GLN A 49 -1.74 -2.75 -18.94
C GLN A 49 -1.54 -4.23 -19.34
N PRO A 50 -1.79 -5.19 -18.43
CA PRO A 50 -1.41 -6.58 -18.64
C PRO A 50 -2.15 -7.26 -19.79
N ASP A 51 -3.34 -6.80 -20.15
CA ASP A 51 -4.16 -7.36 -21.23
C ASP A 51 -3.64 -7.05 -22.63
N LEU A 52 -2.79 -6.02 -22.77
CA LEU A 52 -2.24 -5.63 -24.06
C LEU A 52 -1.10 -6.56 -24.47
N ARG A 53 -1.07 -6.94 -25.75
CA ARG A 53 0.02 -7.75 -26.31
C ARG A 53 1.29 -6.93 -26.58
N THR A 54 1.13 -5.67 -26.99
CA THR A 54 2.21 -4.73 -27.30
C THR A 54 1.83 -3.36 -26.74
N GLY A 55 2.83 -2.51 -26.44
CA GLY A 55 2.55 -1.19 -25.87
C GLY A 55 1.91 -1.23 -24.49
N TYR A 56 2.16 -2.30 -23.76
CA TYR A 56 1.59 -2.54 -22.43
C TYR A 56 2.17 -1.62 -21.36
N PHE A 57 3.33 -0.99 -21.57
CA PHE A 57 3.86 0.03 -20.67
C PHE A 57 3.61 1.46 -21.16
N THR A 58 3.21 2.32 -20.23
CA THR A 58 3.34 3.78 -20.35
C THR A 58 4.27 4.24 -19.24
N TYR A 59 5.39 4.85 -19.63
CA TYR A 59 6.45 5.23 -18.69
C TYR A 59 6.28 6.66 -18.19
N ARG A 60 6.70 6.92 -16.95
CA ARG A 60 6.76 8.24 -16.30
C ARG A 60 5.43 9.00 -16.36
N ILE A 61 4.33 8.28 -16.09
CA ILE A 61 2.96 8.78 -16.28
C ILE A 61 2.68 10.04 -15.45
N PHE A 62 3.24 10.15 -14.23
CA PHE A 62 3.06 11.35 -13.42
C PHE A 62 3.67 12.59 -14.09
N GLN A 63 4.92 12.53 -14.54
CA GLN A 63 5.60 13.64 -15.20
C GLN A 63 4.95 13.97 -16.56
N LYS A 64 4.50 12.94 -17.27
CA LYS A 64 3.77 13.10 -18.54
C LYS A 64 2.49 13.90 -18.37
N GLU A 65 1.71 13.57 -17.33
CA GLU A 65 0.41 14.21 -17.08
C GLU A 65 0.53 15.53 -16.32
N ASN A 66 1.69 15.82 -15.70
CA ASN A 66 1.94 17.04 -14.92
C ASN A 66 3.26 17.71 -15.36
N PRO A 67 3.30 18.34 -16.55
CA PRO A 67 4.50 18.99 -17.05
C PRO A 67 5.06 20.02 -16.06
N GLY A 68 6.36 19.95 -15.79
CA GLY A 68 7.04 20.84 -14.85
C GLY A 68 6.96 20.42 -13.37
N ARG A 69 6.25 19.32 -13.05
CA ARG A 69 6.25 18.72 -11.71
C ARG A 69 7.12 17.48 -11.67
N THR A 70 7.62 17.17 -10.47
CA THR A 70 8.35 15.95 -10.17
C THR A 70 7.79 15.31 -8.92
N LEU A 71 8.16 14.08 -8.65
CA LEU A 71 8.00 13.44 -7.33
C LEU A 71 9.27 13.68 -6.50
N GLY A 72 9.21 13.39 -5.21
CA GLY A 72 10.39 13.31 -4.38
C GLY A 72 11.24 12.06 -4.71
N GLN A 73 12.17 11.70 -3.84
CA GLN A 73 12.81 10.39 -3.89
C GLN A 73 11.86 9.36 -3.29
N THR A 74 11.16 8.62 -4.14
CA THR A 74 10.02 7.78 -3.74
C THR A 74 10.41 6.58 -2.88
N SER A 75 9.51 6.17 -1.99
CA SER A 75 9.63 4.95 -1.19
C SER A 75 8.50 3.96 -1.47
N CYS A 76 7.27 4.39 -1.27
CA CYS A 76 6.08 3.56 -1.43
C CYS A 76 4.88 4.41 -1.81
N PHE A 77 3.74 3.75 -1.98
CA PHE A 77 2.47 4.43 -2.08
C PHE A 77 1.32 3.65 -1.43
N GLY A 78 0.21 4.33 -1.25
CA GLY A 78 -1.06 3.77 -0.85
C GLY A 78 -2.18 4.33 -1.70
N ALA A 79 -3.35 3.68 -1.63
CA ALA A 79 -4.59 4.14 -2.21
C ALA A 79 -5.58 4.40 -1.07
N TYR A 80 -6.26 5.53 -1.09
CA TYR A 80 -7.27 5.87 -0.09
C TYR A 80 -8.20 6.97 -0.58
N ASP A 81 -9.48 6.86 -0.28
CA ASP A 81 -10.53 7.86 -0.58
C ASP A 81 -10.43 8.41 -2.02
N ASN A 82 -10.39 7.49 -2.99
CA ASN A 82 -10.28 7.78 -4.42
C ASN A 82 -9.01 8.51 -4.87
N LEU A 83 -7.96 8.57 -4.04
CA LEU A 83 -6.66 9.13 -4.38
C LEU A 83 -5.54 8.10 -4.21
N LEU A 84 -4.49 8.30 -4.97
CA LEU A 84 -3.19 7.67 -4.75
C LEU A 84 -2.29 8.62 -3.96
N TYR A 85 -1.58 8.06 -3.00
CA TYR A 85 -0.63 8.80 -2.17
C TYR A 85 0.76 8.24 -2.36
N VAL A 86 1.65 9.03 -2.94
CA VAL A 86 3.07 8.69 -3.09
C VAL A 86 3.82 9.23 -1.88
N VAL A 87 4.47 8.34 -1.15
CA VAL A 87 5.37 8.69 -0.05
C VAL A 87 6.79 8.68 -0.55
N SER A 88 7.52 9.74 -0.25
CA SER A 88 8.93 9.88 -0.61
C SER A 88 9.81 9.82 0.63
N LYS A 89 10.97 9.22 0.48
CA LYS A 89 12.06 9.27 1.45
C LYS A 89 12.47 10.72 1.70
N GLN A 90 12.66 11.48 0.63
CA GLN A 90 12.97 12.90 0.65
C GLN A 90 12.04 13.64 -0.29
N SER A 91 11.53 14.79 0.15
CA SER A 91 10.62 15.61 -0.66
C SER A 91 11.28 16.14 -1.94
N LYS A 92 12.61 16.29 -1.93
CA LYS A 92 13.39 16.74 -3.08
C LYS A 92 14.50 15.76 -3.35
N ALA A 93 14.51 15.14 -4.51
CA ALA A 93 15.61 14.31 -4.96
C ALA A 93 16.89 15.14 -5.17
N GLN A 94 18.04 14.53 -4.98
CA GLN A 94 19.34 15.22 -5.02
C GLN A 94 19.57 16.00 -6.33
N ASN A 95 19.19 15.40 -7.46
CA ASN A 95 19.38 15.97 -8.80
C ASN A 95 18.15 16.79 -9.28
N ALA A 96 17.10 16.92 -8.46
CA ALA A 96 15.92 17.68 -8.82
C ALA A 96 16.11 19.18 -8.52
N THR A 97 15.48 20.04 -9.32
CA THR A 97 15.46 21.49 -9.09
C THR A 97 14.36 21.92 -8.13
N THR A 98 13.25 21.18 -8.10
CA THR A 98 12.06 21.47 -7.30
C THR A 98 11.74 20.30 -6.36
N ALA A 99 11.06 20.59 -5.25
CA ALA A 99 10.51 19.55 -4.39
C ALA A 99 9.31 18.87 -5.07
N GLY A 100 9.20 17.56 -4.88
CA GLY A 100 8.09 16.74 -5.36
C GLY A 100 7.18 16.22 -4.25
N GLY A 101 7.42 16.66 -2.99
CA GLY A 101 6.65 16.27 -1.81
C GLY A 101 7.21 15.06 -1.08
N ILE A 102 7.10 15.08 0.24
CA ILE A 102 7.27 13.89 1.10
C ILE A 102 6.02 13.01 1.02
N LEU A 103 4.87 13.64 0.82
CA LEU A 103 3.59 13.02 0.53
C LEU A 103 2.95 13.76 -0.63
N THR A 104 2.56 13.05 -1.69
CA THR A 104 1.95 13.62 -2.88
C THR A 104 0.67 12.87 -3.20
N ALA A 105 -0.45 13.60 -3.27
CA ALA A 105 -1.75 13.07 -3.64
C ALA A 105 -2.00 13.24 -5.16
N ILE A 106 -2.50 12.18 -5.79
CA ILE A 106 -2.66 12.04 -7.23
C ILE A 106 -4.04 11.45 -7.53
N GLU A 107 -4.75 12.00 -8.49
CA GLU A 107 -5.99 11.42 -9.01
C GLU A 107 -5.65 10.18 -9.86
N PRO A 108 -6.19 8.98 -9.54
CA PRO A 108 -5.72 7.71 -10.11
C PRO A 108 -6.04 7.51 -11.59
N THR A 109 -7.17 8.05 -12.08
CA THR A 109 -7.61 7.84 -13.47
C THR A 109 -6.76 8.63 -14.45
N THR A 110 -6.43 9.88 -14.11
CA THR A 110 -5.72 10.84 -14.99
C THR A 110 -4.28 11.09 -14.59
N MET A 111 -3.82 10.57 -13.45
CA MET A 111 -2.52 10.86 -12.82
C MET A 111 -2.30 12.35 -12.53
N LYS A 112 -3.36 13.15 -12.43
CA LYS A 112 -3.22 14.57 -12.13
C LYS A 112 -2.89 14.80 -10.67
N TRP A 113 -1.85 15.61 -10.45
CA TRP A 113 -1.46 16.11 -9.14
C TRP A 113 -2.64 16.84 -8.50
N GLN A 114 -2.87 16.57 -7.22
CA GLN A 114 -3.90 17.22 -6.41
C GLN A 114 -3.25 18.18 -5.40
N TRP A 115 -2.40 17.66 -4.55
CA TRP A 115 -1.66 18.41 -3.54
C TRP A 115 -0.41 17.66 -3.10
N GLN A 116 0.47 18.34 -2.37
CA GLN A 116 1.65 17.73 -1.75
C GLN A 116 1.96 18.37 -0.41
N LEU A 117 2.64 17.61 0.44
CA LEU A 117 3.25 18.04 1.69
C LEU A 117 4.76 17.86 1.57
N ASP A 118 5.54 18.91 1.79
CA ASP A 118 6.99 18.86 1.59
C ASP A 118 7.76 18.40 2.82
N GLN A 119 7.15 18.44 4.00
CA GLN A 119 7.75 18.00 5.26
C GLN A 119 6.71 17.44 6.22
N LEU A 120 7.07 16.41 7.01
CA LEU A 120 6.20 15.82 8.02
C LEU A 120 6.29 16.58 9.35
N ASP A 121 7.51 16.96 9.76
CA ASP A 121 7.72 17.71 10.99
C ASP A 121 7.52 19.22 10.76
N PRO A 122 6.49 19.84 11.35
CA PRO A 122 6.31 21.29 11.27
C PRO A 122 7.48 22.09 11.87
N GLY A 123 8.26 21.48 12.77
CA GLY A 123 9.47 22.05 13.34
C GLY A 123 10.70 21.97 12.43
N GLY A 124 10.55 21.36 11.24
CA GLY A 124 11.59 21.28 10.21
C GLY A 124 12.67 20.23 10.47
N LYS A 125 12.51 19.34 11.46
CA LYS A 125 13.44 18.22 11.62
C LYS A 125 13.25 17.20 10.51
N ARG A 126 14.32 16.52 10.16
CA ARG A 126 14.34 15.48 9.15
C ARG A 126 13.39 14.32 9.53
N ALA A 127 12.46 14.02 8.65
CA ALA A 127 11.53 12.89 8.76
C ALA A 127 11.32 12.32 7.36
N GLU A 128 12.04 11.25 7.03
CA GLU A 128 11.95 10.59 5.74
C GLU A 128 10.75 9.65 5.72
N GLY A 129 9.89 9.76 4.71
CA GLY A 129 8.68 8.93 4.60
C GLY A 129 8.99 7.45 4.34
N ARG A 130 8.16 6.57 4.92
CA ARG A 130 8.29 5.10 4.81
C ARG A 130 7.00 4.40 4.42
N GLY A 131 5.85 4.87 4.87
CA GLY A 131 4.56 4.25 4.60
C GLY A 131 3.41 5.24 4.74
N PHE A 132 2.29 4.90 4.13
CA PHE A 132 1.03 5.64 4.19
C PHE A 132 -0.09 4.70 4.59
N LEU A 133 -0.98 5.19 5.45
CA LEU A 133 -2.23 4.51 5.79
C LEU A 133 -3.35 5.55 5.94
N GLY A 134 -4.41 5.44 5.13
CA GLY A 134 -5.64 6.18 5.37
C GLY A 134 -6.32 5.69 6.64
N VAL A 135 -6.84 6.60 7.46
CA VAL A 135 -7.45 6.30 8.76
C VAL A 135 -8.93 6.67 8.75
N THR A 136 -9.26 7.89 8.41
CA THR A 136 -10.63 8.38 8.21
C THR A 136 -10.66 9.26 6.97
N THR A 137 -11.82 9.67 6.49
CA THR A 137 -11.96 10.53 5.30
C THR A 137 -11.14 11.82 5.36
N ASP A 138 -10.83 12.28 6.58
CA ASP A 138 -10.08 13.51 6.84
C ASP A 138 -8.69 13.26 7.49
N LYS A 139 -8.33 11.99 7.74
CA LYS A 139 -7.10 11.66 8.47
C LYS A 139 -6.34 10.49 7.85
N ALA A 140 -5.03 10.63 7.76
CA ALA A 140 -4.10 9.56 7.42
C ALA A 140 -2.90 9.55 8.37
N TYR A 141 -2.18 8.42 8.39
CA TYR A 141 -0.88 8.31 9.03
C TYR A 141 0.21 8.15 7.98
N VAL A 142 1.34 8.80 8.23
CA VAL A 142 2.59 8.60 7.49
C VAL A 142 3.66 8.13 8.46
N SER A 143 4.14 6.92 8.27
CA SER A 143 5.32 6.42 8.99
C SER A 143 6.60 6.99 8.39
N SER A 144 7.61 7.19 9.22
CA SER A 144 8.85 7.83 8.83
C SER A 144 10.07 7.30 9.58
N SER A 145 11.23 7.77 9.19
CA SER A 145 12.48 7.54 9.91
C SER A 145 12.49 8.13 11.33
N ASN A 146 11.53 8.98 11.67
CA ASN A 146 11.46 9.68 12.95
C ASN A 146 10.26 9.30 13.83
N GLY A 147 9.25 8.65 13.28
CA GLY A 147 8.02 8.28 13.98
C GLY A 147 6.83 8.21 13.04
N ILE A 148 5.62 8.21 13.59
CA ILE A 148 4.37 8.19 12.83
C ILE A 148 3.68 9.53 12.97
N TRP A 149 3.38 10.14 11.83
CA TRP A 149 2.81 11.49 11.71
C TRP A 149 1.34 11.43 11.34
N VAL A 150 0.53 12.21 12.04
CA VAL A 150 -0.90 12.41 11.74
C VAL A 150 -1.04 13.48 10.67
N ILE A 151 -1.65 13.14 9.56
CA ILE A 151 -1.91 14.04 8.44
C ILE A 151 -3.41 14.36 8.39
N ASP A 152 -3.71 15.64 8.37
CA ASP A 152 -5.06 16.14 8.09
C ASP A 152 -5.24 16.23 6.57
N LEU A 153 -6.10 15.36 6.03
CA LEU A 153 -6.37 15.28 4.60
C LEU A 153 -7.27 16.41 4.09
N ALA A 154 -8.03 17.06 4.97
CA ALA A 154 -8.88 18.19 4.59
C ALA A 154 -8.09 19.50 4.47
N THR A 155 -7.09 19.70 5.32
CA THR A 155 -6.24 20.90 5.32
C THR A 155 -4.88 20.67 4.67
N HIS A 156 -4.54 19.42 4.32
CA HIS A 156 -3.25 19.00 3.75
C HIS A 156 -2.06 19.38 4.64
N THR A 157 -2.18 19.15 5.94
CA THR A 157 -1.16 19.55 6.93
C THR A 157 -0.80 18.39 7.86
N SER A 158 0.43 18.41 8.38
CA SER A 158 0.83 17.55 9.49
C SER A 158 0.32 18.13 10.81
N LYS A 159 -0.36 17.32 11.61
CA LYS A 159 -0.88 17.69 12.94
C LYS A 159 0.10 17.44 14.06
N GLY A 160 1.11 16.59 13.83
CA GLY A 160 2.09 16.19 14.81
C GLY A 160 2.38 14.69 14.74
N MET A 161 3.30 14.27 15.57
CA MET A 161 3.72 12.88 15.68
C MET A 161 2.95 12.19 16.81
N ILE A 162 2.58 10.93 16.61
CA ILE A 162 1.99 10.09 17.66
C ILE A 162 3.07 9.84 18.73
N GLU A 163 2.80 10.21 19.97
CA GLU A 163 3.71 10.03 21.09
C GLU A 163 4.00 8.54 21.33
N GLY A 164 5.27 8.22 21.61
CA GLY A 164 5.75 6.85 21.82
C GLY A 164 6.18 6.14 20.52
N THR A 165 5.99 6.75 19.34
CA THR A 165 6.42 6.18 18.05
C THR A 165 7.76 6.74 17.56
N GLN A 166 8.33 7.71 18.27
CA GLN A 166 9.54 8.41 17.86
C GLN A 166 10.76 7.49 17.82
N ASN A 167 11.69 7.80 16.91
CA ASN A 167 12.99 7.18 16.88
C ASN A 167 13.74 7.45 18.20
N PRO A 168 14.02 6.43 19.04
CA PRO A 168 14.64 6.63 20.35
C PRO A 168 16.10 7.13 20.28
N ASN A 169 16.76 6.97 19.14
CA ASN A 169 18.12 7.46 18.90
C ASN A 169 18.15 8.92 18.44
N GLY A 170 16.98 9.54 18.29
CA GLY A 170 16.83 10.87 17.74
C GLY A 170 17.05 10.93 16.23
N VAL A 171 17.05 12.13 15.69
CA VAL A 171 17.25 12.39 14.27
C VAL A 171 18.40 13.36 14.12
N ASP A 172 19.40 12.97 13.37
CA ASP A 172 20.51 13.83 12.97
C ASP A 172 20.41 14.23 11.49
N ASP A 173 21.21 15.23 11.10
CA ASP A 173 21.26 15.73 9.71
C ASP A 173 22.39 15.08 8.89
N LYS A 174 22.99 14.01 9.40
CA LYS A 174 24.07 13.31 8.70
C LYS A 174 23.53 12.66 7.42
N PRO A 175 24.33 12.59 6.37
CA PRO A 175 23.93 11.92 5.13
C PRO A 175 23.74 10.41 5.37
N ALA A 176 22.94 9.78 4.54
CA ALA A 176 22.70 8.34 4.57
C ALA A 176 23.97 7.49 4.47
N SER A 177 24.98 8.01 3.77
CA SER A 177 26.28 7.35 3.61
C SER A 177 27.17 7.39 4.86
N ASP A 178 26.80 8.16 5.90
CA ASP A 178 27.46 8.14 7.19
C ASP A 178 26.89 7.00 8.03
N GLY A 179 27.67 5.93 8.22
CA GLY A 179 27.27 4.77 9.03
C GLY A 179 27.00 5.07 10.51
N THR A 180 27.17 6.32 10.95
CA THR A 180 26.81 6.77 12.30
C THR A 180 25.52 7.59 12.33
N SER A 181 24.83 7.74 11.19
CA SER A 181 23.54 8.43 11.13
C SER A 181 22.48 7.67 11.92
N THR A 182 21.81 8.36 12.83
CA THR A 182 20.77 7.74 13.69
C THR A 182 19.43 7.57 12.97
N ILE A 183 19.25 8.21 11.81
CA ILE A 183 17.98 8.23 11.09
C ILE A 183 17.52 6.83 10.62
N TYR A 184 18.46 5.89 10.46
CA TYR A 184 18.18 4.52 10.02
C TYR A 184 18.14 3.49 11.15
N HIS A 185 18.21 3.94 12.40
CA HIS A 185 18.26 3.08 13.58
C HIS A 185 17.14 3.41 14.55
N GLY A 186 15.89 3.14 14.15
CA GLY A 186 14.71 3.39 14.98
C GLY A 186 13.52 3.91 14.17
N GLN A 187 13.42 3.48 12.92
CA GLN A 187 12.38 3.90 11.97
C GLN A 187 11.05 3.21 12.23
N CYS A 188 9.97 3.86 11.80
CA CYS A 188 8.66 3.25 11.62
C CYS A 188 8.47 2.87 10.15
N GLY A 189 7.96 1.68 9.89
CA GLY A 189 7.78 1.12 8.55
C GLY A 189 6.32 0.90 8.17
N THR A 190 6.02 -0.31 7.70
CA THR A 190 4.69 -0.72 7.25
C THR A 190 3.63 -0.54 8.33
N MET A 191 2.46 -0.09 7.92
CA MET A 191 1.28 0.07 8.77
C MET A 191 0.09 -0.66 8.16
N LEU A 192 -0.76 -1.22 9.02
CA LEU A 192 -2.01 -1.86 8.67
C LEU A 192 -3.12 -1.51 9.66
N ALA A 193 -4.33 -1.41 9.13
CA ALA A 193 -5.54 -1.28 9.93
C ALA A 193 -6.21 -2.64 10.12
N ALA A 194 -6.53 -3.01 11.36
CA ALA A 194 -7.28 -4.23 11.67
C ALA A 194 -7.95 -4.11 13.04
N ALA A 195 -9.12 -4.71 13.20
CA ALA A 195 -9.85 -4.79 14.48
C ALA A 195 -9.96 -3.45 15.23
N GLY A 196 -10.23 -2.36 14.51
CA GLY A 196 -10.39 -1.03 15.10
C GLY A 196 -9.07 -0.37 15.55
N ARG A 197 -7.93 -0.91 15.21
CA ARG A 197 -6.58 -0.43 15.56
C ARG A 197 -5.72 -0.21 14.35
N VAL A 198 -4.65 0.56 14.51
CA VAL A 198 -3.52 0.59 13.58
C VAL A 198 -2.36 -0.19 14.17
N PHE A 199 -1.80 -1.05 13.36
CA PHE A 199 -0.60 -1.81 13.66
C PHE A 199 0.55 -1.26 12.82
N ALA A 200 1.67 -0.93 13.46
CA ALA A 200 2.81 -0.34 12.77
C ALA A 200 4.12 -1.05 13.15
N ALA A 201 4.95 -1.31 12.16
CA ALA A 201 6.29 -1.82 12.37
C ALA A 201 7.21 -0.73 12.92
N HIS A 202 7.90 -1.02 14.02
CA HIS A 202 8.97 -0.17 14.53
C HIS A 202 10.26 -0.98 14.65
N GLN A 203 11.35 -0.45 14.12
CA GLN A 203 12.65 -1.14 13.99
C GLN A 203 13.25 -1.58 15.33
N ILE A 204 12.94 -0.89 16.42
CA ILE A 204 13.46 -1.21 17.76
C ILE A 204 12.37 -1.77 18.66
N PHE A 205 11.20 -1.12 18.69
CA PHE A 205 10.18 -1.44 19.68
C PHE A 205 9.35 -2.68 19.33
N GLY A 206 9.33 -3.10 18.07
CA GLY A 206 8.50 -4.20 17.60
C GLY A 206 7.19 -3.71 17.00
N LEU A 207 6.06 -4.34 17.34
CA LEU A 207 4.75 -3.99 16.83
C LEU A 207 4.08 -2.94 17.71
N LEU A 208 3.88 -1.77 17.13
CA LEU A 208 3.11 -0.70 17.76
C LEU A 208 1.61 -0.93 17.49
N VAL A 209 0.80 -0.82 18.51
CA VAL A 209 -0.66 -0.87 18.46
C VAL A 209 -1.19 0.50 18.82
N ILE A 210 -1.88 1.15 17.89
CA ILE A 210 -2.31 2.54 17.99
C ILE A 210 -3.84 2.59 17.96
N ASP A 211 -4.43 3.35 18.88
CA ASP A 211 -5.84 3.74 18.82
C ASP A 211 -6.00 4.91 17.84
N PRO A 212 -6.66 4.69 16.69
CA PRO A 212 -6.82 5.72 15.67
C PRO A 212 -7.89 6.77 16.01
N THR A 213 -8.69 6.55 17.04
CA THR A 213 -9.68 7.56 17.49
C THR A 213 -9.05 8.67 18.30
N THR A 214 -8.03 8.33 19.06
CA THR A 214 -7.31 9.27 19.96
C THR A 214 -5.91 9.63 19.47
N ASP A 215 -5.41 8.93 18.41
CA ASP A 215 -4.05 9.04 17.90
C ASP A 215 -2.99 8.76 18.99
N THR A 216 -3.23 7.72 19.80
CA THR A 216 -2.34 7.35 20.91
C THR A 216 -1.82 5.93 20.77
N LEU A 217 -0.59 5.72 21.25
CA LEU A 217 0.00 4.39 21.37
C LEU A 217 -0.70 3.64 22.51
N GLU A 218 -1.50 2.63 22.15
CA GLU A 218 -2.21 1.78 23.13
C GLU A 218 -1.26 0.76 23.76
N ARG A 219 -0.40 0.15 22.93
CA ARG A 219 0.50 -0.92 23.35
C ARG A 219 1.66 -1.10 22.39
N THR A 220 2.75 -1.66 22.91
CA THR A 220 3.88 -2.18 22.13
C THR A 220 4.03 -3.67 22.39
N ILE A 221 4.18 -4.46 21.33
CA ILE A 221 4.48 -5.90 21.41
C ILE A 221 5.93 -6.07 20.94
N SER A 222 6.85 -6.28 21.91
CA SER A 222 8.23 -6.65 21.63
C SER A 222 8.30 -8.03 20.98
N LEU A 223 9.29 -8.28 20.17
CA LEU A 223 9.58 -9.59 19.58
C LEU A 223 10.72 -10.34 20.29
N ASP A 224 11.13 -9.92 21.49
CA ASP A 224 12.20 -10.57 22.26
C ASP A 224 11.91 -12.04 22.57
N PHE A 225 10.64 -12.46 22.52
CA PHE A 225 10.23 -13.87 22.62
C PHE A 225 10.64 -14.72 21.41
N VAL A 226 11.00 -14.10 20.29
CA VAL A 226 11.55 -14.78 19.09
C VAL A 226 13.07 -14.87 19.20
N ALA A 227 13.71 -13.75 19.43
CA ALA A 227 15.15 -13.65 19.63
C ALA A 227 15.48 -12.30 20.27
N ASP A 228 16.58 -12.25 21.04
CA ASP A 228 17.06 -11.01 21.63
C ASP A 228 17.37 -9.97 20.54
N GLY A 229 16.79 -8.78 20.69
CA GLY A 229 16.89 -7.69 19.72
C GLY A 229 16.15 -7.94 18.40
N ALA A 230 15.17 -8.84 18.38
CA ALA A 230 14.34 -9.03 17.20
C ALA A 230 13.42 -7.83 16.97
N ALA A 231 13.26 -7.48 15.69
CA ALA A 231 12.42 -6.39 15.21
C ALA A 231 11.54 -6.84 14.04
N ILE A 232 10.60 -5.99 13.65
CA ILE A 232 9.70 -6.24 12.54
C ILE A 232 10.28 -5.64 11.27
N GLY A 233 10.31 -6.41 10.17
CA GLY A 233 10.60 -5.88 8.84
C GLY A 233 9.34 -5.30 8.21
N SER A 234 8.28 -6.10 8.10
CA SER A 234 7.02 -5.73 7.45
C SER A 234 5.83 -6.44 8.09
N ILE A 235 4.63 -5.93 7.80
CA ILE A 235 3.36 -6.47 8.26
C ILE A 235 2.47 -6.70 7.06
N VAL A 236 1.83 -7.87 6.97
CA VAL A 236 0.77 -8.16 6.00
C VAL A 236 -0.42 -8.79 6.72
N ALA A 237 -1.62 -8.67 6.15
CA ALA A 237 -2.80 -9.38 6.61
C ALA A 237 -3.10 -10.56 5.67
N ASP A 238 -3.39 -11.73 6.22
CA ASP A 238 -3.89 -12.85 5.41
C ASP A 238 -5.40 -12.68 5.12
N LYS A 239 -5.94 -13.59 4.32
CA LYS A 239 -7.35 -13.55 3.93
C LYS A 239 -8.34 -13.76 5.10
N GLU A 240 -7.91 -14.31 6.20
CA GLU A 240 -8.67 -14.46 7.44
C GLU A 240 -8.55 -13.24 8.38
N GLY A 241 -7.70 -12.26 8.03
CA GLY A 241 -7.48 -11.04 8.80
C GLY A 241 -6.45 -11.17 9.93
N PHE A 242 -5.72 -12.28 10.04
CA PHE A 242 -4.56 -12.36 10.92
C PHE A 242 -3.40 -11.53 10.35
N LEU A 243 -2.67 -10.89 11.23
CA LEU A 243 -1.45 -10.18 10.85
C LEU A 243 -0.27 -11.14 10.86
N TRP A 244 0.59 -11.00 9.87
CA TRP A 244 1.83 -11.74 9.75
C TRP A 244 3.01 -10.77 9.67
N LEU A 245 4.03 -11.04 10.46
CA LEU A 245 5.20 -10.20 10.59
C LEU A 245 6.41 -10.92 10.02
N SER A 246 7.19 -10.24 9.21
CA SER A 246 8.58 -10.63 8.94
C SER A 246 9.45 -10.16 10.10
N VAL A 247 10.51 -10.92 10.43
CA VAL A 247 11.34 -10.66 11.61
C VAL A 247 12.80 -10.47 11.22
N ALA A 248 13.42 -9.43 11.73
CA ALA A 248 14.81 -9.10 11.51
C ALA A 248 15.50 -8.77 12.86
N LYS A 249 16.81 -8.56 12.86
CA LYS A 249 17.52 -8.00 14.00
C LYS A 249 17.52 -6.48 13.92
N SER A 250 17.12 -5.81 14.98
CA SER A 250 17.06 -4.34 15.04
C SER A 250 18.43 -3.66 15.01
N SER A 251 19.45 -4.35 15.53
CA SER A 251 20.79 -3.81 15.68
C SER A 251 21.62 -3.81 14.40
N ASP A 252 21.17 -4.52 13.36
CA ASP A 252 21.91 -4.66 12.12
C ASP A 252 20.98 -4.48 10.93
N THR A 253 21.08 -3.31 10.32
CA THR A 253 20.27 -2.90 9.17
C THR A 253 20.51 -3.76 7.93
N PHE A 254 21.65 -4.44 7.85
CA PHE A 254 22.06 -5.29 6.75
C PHE A 254 22.01 -6.78 7.08
N ALA A 255 21.62 -7.15 8.30
CA ALA A 255 21.50 -8.55 8.66
C ALA A 255 20.39 -9.23 7.85
N PRO A 256 20.56 -10.49 7.48
CA PRO A 256 19.48 -11.29 6.92
C PRO A 256 18.33 -11.37 7.94
N SER A 257 17.13 -11.51 7.41
CA SER A 257 15.95 -11.78 8.24
C SER A 257 16.09 -13.09 8.97
N LEU A 258 15.48 -13.19 10.13
CA LEU A 258 15.36 -14.45 10.83
C LEU A 258 14.43 -15.39 10.04
N SER A 259 14.76 -16.69 10.02
CA SER A 259 13.95 -17.71 9.34
C SER A 259 12.70 -18.07 10.18
N VAL A 260 11.91 -17.05 10.51
CA VAL A 260 10.66 -17.16 11.26
C VAL A 260 9.62 -16.19 10.71
N LEU A 261 8.34 -16.55 10.85
CA LEU A 261 7.20 -15.65 10.72
C LEU A 261 6.47 -15.59 12.05
N VAL A 262 5.90 -14.43 12.39
CA VAL A 262 5.06 -14.27 13.57
C VAL A 262 3.65 -13.91 13.13
N ARG A 263 2.67 -14.70 13.59
CA ARG A 263 1.25 -14.38 13.39
C ARG A 263 0.73 -13.67 14.63
N VAL A 264 -0.09 -12.64 14.41
CA VAL A 264 -0.76 -11.89 15.48
C VAL A 264 -2.26 -11.89 15.22
N ASN A 265 -3.06 -12.23 16.23
CA ASN A 265 -4.49 -11.99 16.20
C ASN A 265 -4.75 -10.49 16.49
N PRO A 266 -5.29 -9.70 15.56
CA PRO A 266 -5.43 -8.26 15.78
C PRO A 266 -6.45 -7.89 16.87
N SER A 267 -7.40 -8.78 17.18
CA SER A 267 -8.41 -8.54 18.21
C SER A 267 -7.89 -8.87 19.61
N THR A 268 -7.24 -10.04 19.79
CA THR A 268 -6.76 -10.52 21.11
C THR A 268 -5.31 -10.12 21.39
N LEU A 269 -4.54 -9.75 20.37
CA LEU A 269 -3.10 -9.47 20.39
C LEU A 269 -2.25 -10.71 20.75
N GLU A 270 -2.82 -11.91 20.67
CA GLU A 270 -2.09 -13.18 20.85
C GLU A 270 -1.16 -13.41 19.66
N THR A 271 0.05 -13.89 19.97
CA THR A 271 1.10 -14.15 18.99
C THR A 271 1.39 -15.63 18.84
N SER A 272 1.78 -16.06 17.65
CA SER A 272 2.28 -17.41 17.36
C SER A 272 3.52 -17.33 16.47
N VAL A 273 4.54 -18.15 16.78
CA VAL A 273 5.80 -18.19 16.03
C VAL A 273 5.80 -19.40 15.11
N TYR A 274 6.20 -19.20 13.87
CA TYR A 274 6.34 -20.22 12.84
C TYR A 274 7.79 -20.24 12.34
N ASN A 275 8.55 -21.28 12.73
CA ASN A 275 9.89 -21.48 12.23
C ASN A 275 9.84 -21.98 10.79
N LEU A 276 10.61 -21.35 9.92
CA LEU A 276 10.72 -21.77 8.54
C LEU A 276 11.67 -22.99 8.44
N PRO A 277 11.44 -23.93 7.52
CA PRO A 277 12.29 -25.10 7.36
C PRO A 277 13.70 -24.72 6.86
N GLU A 278 14.64 -25.65 7.00
CA GLU A 278 16.00 -25.50 6.46
C GLU A 278 15.98 -25.16 4.95
N GLY A 279 16.78 -24.17 4.56
CA GLY A 279 16.85 -23.70 3.17
C GLY A 279 15.76 -22.70 2.78
N VAL A 280 14.81 -22.40 3.68
CA VAL A 280 13.82 -21.33 3.49
C VAL A 280 14.24 -20.13 4.33
N TYR A 281 14.65 -19.06 3.66
CA TYR A 281 15.07 -17.83 4.32
C TYR A 281 13.87 -16.92 4.55
N GLY A 282 13.89 -16.13 5.63
CA GLY A 282 12.84 -15.16 5.93
C GLY A 282 12.78 -14.01 4.91
N PRO A 283 11.70 -13.21 4.90
CA PRO A 283 11.58 -12.05 4.02
C PRO A 283 12.76 -11.10 4.18
N ALA A 284 13.43 -10.77 3.08
CA ALA A 284 14.58 -9.86 3.09
C ALA A 284 14.13 -8.46 3.56
N THR A 285 14.77 -7.92 4.59
CA THR A 285 14.47 -6.58 5.11
C THR A 285 15.32 -5.52 4.44
N THR A 286 14.77 -4.32 4.37
CA THR A 286 15.40 -3.19 3.67
C THR A 286 15.35 -1.91 4.51
N TRP A 287 15.54 -2.01 5.82
CA TRP A 287 15.50 -0.87 6.72
C TRP A 287 16.43 0.28 6.33
N ASP A 288 17.64 -0.05 5.89
CA ASP A 288 18.62 0.94 5.42
C ASP A 288 18.24 1.56 4.07
N SER A 289 17.55 0.81 3.23
CA SER A 289 17.11 1.27 1.93
C SER A 289 15.74 1.95 1.94
N TRP A 290 15.18 2.12 3.15
CA TRP A 290 13.97 2.92 3.33
C TRP A 290 12.73 2.42 2.59
N LYS A 291 12.61 1.12 2.43
CA LYS A 291 11.47 0.44 1.83
C LYS A 291 10.97 -0.67 2.72
N PRO A 292 9.68 -1.01 2.63
CA PRO A 292 9.21 -2.29 3.11
C PRO A 292 9.89 -3.42 2.33
N ASP A 293 9.89 -4.62 2.89
CA ASP A 293 10.36 -5.82 2.20
C ASP A 293 9.37 -6.31 1.14
N SER A 294 9.69 -7.39 0.45
CA SER A 294 8.84 -8.01 -0.57
C SER A 294 7.67 -8.79 0.01
N PHE A 295 7.52 -8.86 1.33
CA PHE A 295 6.50 -9.65 1.99
C PHE A 295 5.10 -9.21 1.60
N CYS A 296 4.31 -10.11 1.04
CA CYS A 296 2.94 -9.85 0.61
C CYS A 296 2.03 -11.06 0.83
N ALA A 297 0.73 -10.81 0.92
CA ALA A 297 -0.29 -11.83 1.14
C ALA A 297 -1.30 -11.83 -0.01
N SER A 298 -1.86 -13.00 -0.30
CA SER A 298 -3.05 -13.11 -1.14
C SER A 298 -4.30 -12.82 -0.32
N SER A 299 -5.19 -12.00 -0.86
CA SER A 299 -6.52 -11.76 -0.30
C SER A 299 -7.54 -12.86 -0.66
N THR A 300 -7.21 -13.70 -1.65
CA THR A 300 -8.11 -14.74 -2.18
C THR A 300 -7.72 -16.15 -1.75
N GLU A 301 -6.42 -16.40 -1.52
CA GLU A 301 -5.87 -17.71 -1.18
C GLU A 301 -5.09 -17.67 0.16
N PRO A 302 -4.90 -18.81 0.84
CA PRO A 302 -4.21 -18.84 2.14
C PRO A 302 -2.69 -18.77 1.99
N TYR A 303 -2.17 -17.86 1.18
CA TYR A 303 -0.75 -17.80 0.85
C TYR A 303 -0.12 -16.46 1.18
N LEU A 304 1.09 -16.55 1.75
CA LEU A 304 2.03 -15.45 1.88
C LEU A 304 3.19 -15.68 0.93
N PHE A 305 3.75 -14.60 0.38
CA PHE A 305 4.87 -14.66 -0.56
C PHE A 305 5.94 -13.65 -0.16
N TRP A 306 7.20 -13.99 -0.42
CA TRP A 306 8.34 -13.09 -0.22
C TRP A 306 9.55 -13.54 -1.03
N THR A 307 10.52 -12.65 -1.19
CA THR A 307 11.88 -13.02 -1.59
C THR A 307 12.80 -12.94 -0.39
N GLY A 308 13.75 -13.88 -0.31
CA GLY A 308 14.74 -13.93 0.76
C GLY A 308 15.99 -14.63 0.28
N ALA A 309 17.10 -14.39 0.96
CA ALA A 309 18.37 -15.04 0.72
C ALA A 309 19.21 -15.03 2.00
N GLU A 310 20.21 -15.91 2.07
CA GLU A 310 21.07 -16.07 3.25
C GLU A 310 21.80 -14.77 3.64
N GLN A 311 22.17 -13.95 2.68
CA GLN A 311 22.96 -12.75 2.90
C GLN A 311 22.43 -11.52 2.14
N SER A 312 21.22 -11.57 1.62
CA SER A 312 20.67 -10.45 0.86
C SER A 312 19.78 -9.58 1.72
N PHE A 313 19.99 -8.30 1.63
CA PHE A 313 19.13 -7.28 2.23
C PHE A 313 18.37 -6.45 1.17
N TYR A 314 18.73 -6.51 -0.11
CA TYR A 314 18.03 -5.79 -1.17
C TYR A 314 17.20 -6.69 -2.07
N ALA A 315 17.69 -7.88 -2.37
CA ALA A 315 17.14 -8.72 -3.42
C ALA A 315 17.38 -10.19 -3.15
N GLY A 316 16.56 -11.02 -3.75
CA GLY A 316 16.73 -12.45 -3.76
C GLY A 316 16.33 -13.03 -5.11
N SER A 317 16.94 -14.14 -5.51
CA SER A 317 16.57 -14.90 -6.71
C SER A 317 15.44 -15.90 -6.46
N VAL A 318 15.12 -16.17 -5.19
CA VAL A 318 14.10 -17.16 -4.81
C VAL A 318 12.85 -16.47 -4.26
N ILE A 319 11.70 -16.81 -4.81
CA ILE A 319 10.40 -16.48 -4.23
C ILE A 319 9.94 -17.67 -3.41
N TYR A 320 9.64 -17.43 -2.15
CA TYR A 320 9.07 -18.40 -1.22
C TYR A 320 7.56 -18.20 -1.08
N ARG A 321 6.87 -19.29 -0.73
CA ARG A 321 5.46 -19.29 -0.37
C ARG A 321 5.25 -19.98 0.96
N PHE A 322 4.40 -19.41 1.81
CA PHE A 322 3.90 -20.02 3.04
C PHE A 322 2.38 -20.22 2.94
N ASP A 323 1.92 -21.40 3.28
CA ASP A 323 0.49 -21.73 3.38
C ASP A 323 0.03 -21.50 4.82
N THR A 324 -0.86 -20.52 5.03
CA THR A 324 -1.34 -20.15 6.38
C THR A 324 -2.27 -21.20 6.99
N THR A 325 -2.78 -22.15 6.19
CA THR A 325 -3.65 -23.23 6.65
C THR A 325 -2.84 -24.42 7.15
N THR A 326 -1.80 -24.82 6.41
CA THR A 326 -0.97 -25.99 6.73
C THR A 326 0.30 -25.64 7.49
N ALA A 327 0.65 -24.36 7.56
CA ALA A 327 1.92 -23.84 8.07
C ALA A 327 3.15 -24.37 7.32
N GLU A 328 3.01 -24.70 6.04
CA GLU A 328 4.10 -25.19 5.18
C GLU A 328 4.73 -24.03 4.40
N ALA A 329 6.05 -23.92 4.47
CA ALA A 329 6.84 -23.00 3.68
C ALA A 329 7.71 -23.75 2.67
N LYS A 330 7.86 -23.19 1.46
CA LYS A 330 8.73 -23.76 0.40
C LYS A 330 9.23 -22.69 -0.56
N ALA A 331 10.33 -23.00 -1.23
CA ALA A 331 10.71 -22.32 -2.46
C ALA A 331 9.64 -22.55 -3.53
N LEU A 332 9.19 -21.51 -4.19
CA LEU A 332 8.16 -21.55 -5.21
C LEU A 332 8.75 -21.30 -6.61
N ILE A 333 9.62 -20.32 -6.73
CA ILE A 333 10.30 -19.92 -7.97
C ILE A 333 11.74 -19.64 -7.62
N ASP A 334 12.66 -20.21 -8.39
CA ASP A 334 14.09 -19.91 -8.30
C ASP A 334 14.59 -19.39 -9.66
N PHE A 335 14.85 -18.10 -9.74
CA PHE A 335 15.36 -17.46 -10.95
C PHE A 335 16.81 -17.83 -11.25
N SER A 336 17.58 -18.35 -10.28
CA SER A 336 18.96 -18.78 -10.50
C SER A 336 19.04 -20.07 -11.32
N GLU A 337 17.96 -20.83 -11.42
CA GLU A 337 17.86 -22.03 -12.24
C GLU A 337 17.55 -21.74 -13.72
N GLU A 338 17.23 -20.48 -14.07
CA GLU A 338 16.95 -20.12 -15.46
C GLU A 338 18.23 -20.08 -16.30
N THR A 339 18.25 -20.88 -17.38
CA THR A 339 19.42 -21.06 -18.23
C THR A 339 19.40 -20.26 -19.53
N ASP A 340 18.30 -19.55 -19.79
CA ASP A 340 18.10 -18.75 -21.00
C ASP A 340 18.54 -17.27 -20.81
N VAL A 341 19.06 -16.95 -19.64
CA VAL A 341 19.61 -15.62 -19.30
C VAL A 341 21.06 -15.72 -18.86
N GLU A 342 21.91 -14.80 -19.30
CA GLU A 342 23.33 -14.74 -18.91
C GLU A 342 23.51 -14.35 -17.44
N ILE A 343 22.70 -13.42 -16.96
CA ILE A 343 22.68 -12.94 -15.58
C ILE A 343 21.32 -13.29 -14.97
N PRO A 344 21.27 -14.07 -13.87
CA PRO A 344 20.02 -14.46 -13.22
C PRO A 344 19.19 -13.25 -12.81
N TRP A 345 17.88 -13.39 -12.92
CA TRP A 345 16.94 -12.40 -12.43
C TRP A 345 16.90 -12.37 -10.89
N GLN A 346 16.66 -11.19 -10.35
CA GLN A 346 16.45 -10.95 -8.93
C GLN A 346 15.24 -10.04 -8.71
N VAL A 347 14.54 -10.22 -7.60
CA VAL A 347 13.48 -9.32 -7.15
C VAL A 347 14.11 -8.21 -6.34
N TYR A 348 13.79 -6.95 -6.62
CA TYR A 348 14.31 -5.78 -5.92
C TYR A 348 13.30 -5.21 -4.95
N GLY A 349 13.68 -5.06 -3.68
CA GLY A 349 12.88 -4.41 -2.65
C GLY A 349 11.46 -5.00 -2.53
N CYS A 350 10.47 -4.16 -2.35
CA CYS A 350 9.06 -4.53 -2.24
C CYS A 350 8.30 -4.56 -3.58
N SER A 351 8.99 -4.82 -4.67
CA SER A 351 8.43 -4.86 -6.03
C SER A 351 7.64 -6.13 -6.36
N MET A 352 7.18 -6.85 -5.37
CA MET A 352 6.34 -8.04 -5.49
C MET A 352 5.02 -7.84 -4.76
N ARG A 353 3.90 -8.10 -5.44
CA ARG A 353 2.55 -8.01 -4.87
C ARG A 353 1.62 -9.01 -5.52
N VAL A 354 0.58 -9.38 -4.80
CA VAL A 354 -0.53 -10.19 -5.32
C VAL A 354 -1.64 -9.26 -5.74
N ASP A 355 -2.16 -9.44 -6.96
CA ASP A 355 -3.34 -8.72 -7.40
C ASP A 355 -4.55 -9.17 -6.57
N PRO A 356 -5.21 -8.27 -5.83
CA PRO A 356 -6.34 -8.64 -4.99
C PRO A 356 -7.58 -9.06 -5.80
N ALA A 357 -7.64 -8.77 -7.10
CA ALA A 357 -8.77 -9.15 -7.94
C ALA A 357 -8.78 -10.63 -8.33
N ASP A 358 -7.62 -11.19 -8.66
CA ASP A 358 -7.53 -12.54 -9.26
C ASP A 358 -6.46 -13.45 -8.63
N GLY A 359 -5.66 -12.94 -7.68
CA GLY A 359 -4.61 -13.70 -7.02
C GLY A 359 -3.32 -13.86 -7.83
N THR A 360 -3.19 -13.16 -8.97
CA THR A 360 -1.96 -13.19 -9.78
C THR A 360 -0.80 -12.54 -9.01
N LEU A 361 0.30 -13.26 -8.90
CA LEU A 361 1.54 -12.75 -8.31
C LEU A 361 2.31 -11.96 -9.36
N TYR A 362 2.50 -10.67 -9.11
CA TYR A 362 3.33 -9.77 -9.89
C TYR A 362 4.67 -9.53 -9.19
N THR A 363 5.76 -9.56 -9.93
CA THR A 363 7.08 -9.19 -9.45
C THR A 363 7.86 -8.40 -10.49
N SER A 364 8.52 -7.33 -10.06
CA SER A 364 9.53 -6.68 -10.90
C SER A 364 10.87 -7.35 -10.65
N VAL A 365 11.53 -7.71 -11.74
CA VAL A 365 12.85 -8.34 -11.71
C VAL A 365 13.87 -7.49 -12.44
N TYR A 366 15.11 -7.57 -12.00
CA TYR A 366 16.28 -6.94 -12.62
C TYR A 366 17.45 -7.92 -12.60
N GLN A 367 18.50 -7.65 -13.38
CA GLN A 367 19.64 -8.56 -13.45
C GLN A 367 20.72 -8.22 -12.41
N ASP A 368 21.11 -6.97 -12.29
CA ASP A 368 22.02 -6.47 -11.25
C ASP A 368 21.93 -4.95 -11.10
N PHE A 369 22.61 -4.37 -10.11
CA PHE A 369 22.61 -2.94 -9.84
C PHE A 369 23.21 -2.06 -10.96
N SER A 370 24.03 -2.61 -11.82
CA SER A 370 24.63 -1.92 -12.97
C SER A 370 23.81 -2.11 -14.25
N SER A 371 22.85 -3.02 -14.24
CA SER A 371 22.02 -3.36 -15.39
C SER A 371 20.90 -2.36 -15.60
N THR A 372 20.61 -2.08 -16.87
CA THR A 372 19.39 -1.37 -17.29
C THR A 372 18.30 -2.34 -17.76
N THR A 373 18.47 -3.63 -17.49
CA THR A 373 17.55 -4.69 -17.92
C THR A 373 16.59 -5.04 -16.79
N TYR A 374 15.32 -4.71 -17.00
CA TYR A 374 14.23 -4.93 -16.07
C TYR A 374 13.05 -5.56 -16.78
N ALA A 375 12.24 -6.31 -16.04
CA ALA A 375 10.96 -6.85 -16.50
C ALA A 375 9.97 -6.93 -15.36
N VAL A 376 8.67 -6.91 -15.67
CA VAL A 376 7.63 -7.41 -14.78
C VAL A 376 7.29 -8.83 -15.19
N ARG A 377 7.20 -9.73 -14.23
CA ARG A 377 6.81 -11.12 -14.44
C ARG A 377 5.60 -11.45 -13.61
N THR A 378 4.73 -12.28 -14.16
CA THR A 378 3.50 -12.70 -13.50
C THR A 378 3.43 -14.21 -13.38
N PHE A 379 2.87 -14.67 -12.27
CA PHE A 379 2.79 -16.08 -11.93
C PHE A 379 1.44 -16.37 -11.26
N LYS A 380 1.00 -17.63 -11.38
CA LYS A 380 -0.03 -18.15 -10.50
C LYS A 380 0.53 -18.39 -9.10
N SER A 381 -0.34 -18.57 -8.14
CA SER A 381 0.03 -18.88 -6.75
C SER A 381 0.77 -20.21 -6.58
N ASP A 382 0.71 -21.10 -7.57
CA ASP A 382 1.46 -22.35 -7.61
C ASP A 382 2.87 -22.23 -8.22
N GLY A 383 3.25 -21.02 -8.69
CA GLY A 383 4.54 -20.74 -9.34
C GLY A 383 4.51 -20.87 -10.86
N THR A 384 3.39 -21.29 -11.46
CA THR A 384 3.27 -21.37 -12.92
C THR A 384 3.46 -19.99 -13.54
N SER A 385 4.46 -19.83 -14.40
CA SER A 385 4.72 -18.59 -15.12
C SER A 385 3.58 -18.27 -16.09
N LEU A 386 3.08 -17.04 -16.04
CA LEU A 386 2.01 -16.55 -16.92
C LEU A 386 2.58 -15.70 -18.04
N ARG A 387 3.31 -14.63 -17.68
CA ARG A 387 3.84 -13.70 -18.68
C ARG A 387 5.05 -12.91 -18.16
N THR A 388 5.93 -12.55 -19.10
CA THR A 388 7.02 -11.60 -18.89
C THR A 388 6.77 -10.35 -19.73
N TYR A 389 6.91 -9.18 -19.10
CA TYR A 389 6.75 -7.86 -19.70
C TYR A 389 8.10 -7.13 -19.62
N PRO A 390 8.96 -7.23 -20.66
CA PRO A 390 10.22 -6.49 -20.70
C PRO A 390 9.98 -4.99 -20.63
N MET A 391 10.75 -4.29 -19.80
CA MET A 391 10.73 -2.84 -19.71
C MET A 391 11.73 -2.22 -20.69
N GLU A 392 11.54 -0.95 -21.03
CA GLU A 392 12.57 -0.18 -21.77
C GLU A 392 13.86 -0.11 -20.92
N LYS A 393 15.01 -0.03 -21.59
CA LYS A 393 16.32 0.01 -20.92
C LYS A 393 16.53 1.33 -20.19
N ALA A 394 16.46 1.31 -18.88
CA ALA A 394 16.74 2.41 -17.98
C ALA A 394 17.00 1.87 -16.57
N TYR A 395 17.55 2.69 -15.70
CA TYR A 395 17.63 2.38 -14.26
C TYR A 395 16.28 2.70 -13.60
N TRP A 396 15.44 1.68 -13.45
CA TRP A 396 14.11 1.85 -12.87
C TRP A 396 14.09 1.65 -11.35
N PHE A 397 14.76 0.64 -10.85
CA PHE A 397 14.69 0.22 -9.46
C PHE A 397 13.24 0.23 -8.94
N PRO A 398 12.37 -0.64 -9.47
CA PRO A 398 10.96 -0.68 -9.08
C PRO A 398 10.82 -1.02 -7.60
N GLY A 399 10.22 -0.14 -6.83
CA GLY A 399 10.12 -0.29 -5.38
C GLY A 399 8.79 -0.89 -4.89
N MET A 400 7.70 -0.71 -5.63
CA MET A 400 6.38 -1.18 -5.22
C MET A 400 5.42 -1.24 -6.41
N MET A 401 4.37 -2.06 -6.28
CA MET A 401 3.24 -2.14 -7.22
C MET A 401 1.93 -1.83 -6.52
N LEU A 402 1.01 -1.22 -7.27
CA LEU A 402 -0.34 -0.90 -6.83
C LEU A 402 -1.33 -1.32 -7.93
N PHE A 403 -2.48 -1.82 -7.50
CA PHE A 403 -3.62 -2.19 -8.33
C PHE A 403 -4.78 -1.23 -8.01
N PRO A 404 -4.85 -0.04 -8.63
CA PRO A 404 -5.72 1.03 -8.16
C PRO A 404 -7.20 0.63 -8.18
N GLU A 405 -7.66 0.00 -9.26
CA GLU A 405 -9.07 -0.41 -9.40
C GLU A 405 -9.50 -1.33 -8.24
N SER A 406 -8.69 -2.35 -7.93
CA SER A 406 -8.99 -3.30 -6.85
C SER A 406 -8.81 -2.69 -5.46
N GLN A 407 -7.76 -1.89 -5.26
CA GLN A 407 -7.43 -1.35 -3.95
C GLN A 407 -8.29 -0.16 -3.56
N LEU A 408 -8.67 0.70 -4.50
CA LEU A 408 -9.63 1.79 -4.25
C LEU A 408 -11.03 1.24 -3.98
N ALA A 409 -11.46 0.21 -4.70
CA ALA A 409 -12.72 -0.47 -4.44
C ALA A 409 -12.72 -1.17 -3.06
N ALA A 410 -11.57 -1.71 -2.61
CA ALA A 410 -11.45 -2.34 -1.30
C ALA A 410 -11.44 -1.32 -0.14
N VAL A 411 -11.01 -0.09 -0.38
CA VAL A 411 -10.98 0.99 0.63
C VAL A 411 -12.38 1.44 1.03
N GLU A 412 -13.40 1.27 0.18
CA GLU A 412 -14.79 1.48 0.62
C GLU A 412 -15.19 0.56 1.79
N ASN A 413 -14.39 -0.47 2.11
CA ASN A 413 -14.63 -1.40 3.20
C ASN A 413 -13.68 -1.23 4.41
N VAL A 414 -12.66 -0.38 4.33
CA VAL A 414 -11.82 -0.02 5.49
C VAL A 414 -12.42 1.21 6.16
N VAL A 415 -13.68 1.06 6.51
CA VAL A 415 -14.28 1.98 7.46
C VAL A 415 -13.90 1.47 8.84
N TRP A 416 -13.23 2.30 9.58
CA TRP A 416 -12.99 2.10 11.01
C TRP A 416 -14.34 1.88 11.67
N GLU A 417 -14.67 0.62 11.94
CA GLU A 417 -15.65 0.34 12.96
C GLU A 417 -15.04 0.86 14.26
N ALA A 418 -15.51 2.03 14.68
CA ALA A 418 -15.29 2.46 16.04
C ALA A 418 -15.66 1.29 16.95
N SER A 419 -14.84 1.01 17.92
CA SER A 419 -14.91 -0.11 18.86
C SER A 419 -16.36 -0.37 19.35
N GLY A 420 -17.06 -1.25 18.66
CA GLY A 420 -18.44 -1.61 18.84
C GLY A 420 -19.00 -1.99 17.48
N SER A 421 -19.02 -3.27 17.16
CA SER A 421 -19.78 -3.73 15.99
C SER A 421 -21.21 -3.27 16.14
N LEU A 422 -21.79 -2.71 15.06
CA LEU A 422 -23.21 -2.40 15.01
C LEU A 422 -24.00 -3.63 15.45
N GLY A 423 -24.43 -3.62 16.70
CA GLY A 423 -25.20 -4.70 17.31
C GLY A 423 -26.66 -4.57 16.88
N VAL A 424 -27.32 -5.70 16.74
CA VAL A 424 -28.77 -5.74 16.50
C VAL A 424 -29.41 -6.57 17.61
N LEU A 425 -30.26 -5.92 18.41
CA LEU A 425 -31.10 -6.56 19.39
C LEU A 425 -32.52 -6.67 18.81
N ILE A 426 -33.07 -7.87 18.81
CA ILE A 426 -34.42 -8.14 18.30
C ILE A 426 -35.27 -8.69 19.43
N ASP A 427 -36.34 -7.98 19.75
CA ASP A 427 -37.34 -8.43 20.70
C ASP A 427 -38.70 -8.51 19.97
N GLY A 428 -39.09 -9.72 19.59
CA GLY A 428 -40.24 -9.94 18.73
C GLY A 428 -40.08 -9.25 17.38
N ARG A 429 -40.80 -8.15 17.15
CA ARG A 429 -40.72 -7.34 15.95
C ARG A 429 -40.03 -5.97 16.15
N SER A 430 -39.65 -5.70 17.39
CA SER A 430 -38.89 -4.49 17.72
C SER A 430 -37.40 -4.71 17.41
N VAL A 431 -36.78 -3.74 16.81
CA VAL A 431 -35.35 -3.75 16.48
C VAL A 431 -34.68 -2.56 17.16
N GLU A 432 -33.63 -2.84 17.89
CA GLU A 432 -32.72 -1.84 18.47
C GLU A 432 -31.32 -2.06 17.92
N LEU A 433 -30.65 -0.99 17.53
CA LEU A 433 -29.26 -1.02 17.13
C LEU A 433 -28.39 -0.43 18.23
N THR A 434 -27.24 -1.03 18.46
CA THR A 434 -26.26 -0.63 19.50
C THR A 434 -24.88 -0.49 18.89
N GLY A 435 -23.95 0.18 19.58
CA GLY A 435 -22.58 0.40 19.09
C GLY A 435 -22.49 1.53 18.06
N ILE A 436 -23.42 2.46 18.05
CA ILE A 436 -23.46 3.61 17.15
C ILE A 436 -22.90 4.83 17.90
N HIS A 437 -22.16 5.69 17.22
CA HIS A 437 -21.77 6.96 17.83
C HIS A 437 -22.98 7.85 18.15
N ALA A 438 -22.96 8.49 19.32
CA ALA A 438 -24.01 9.40 19.74
C ALA A 438 -24.31 10.44 18.64
N GLY A 439 -25.58 10.57 18.32
CA GLY A 439 -26.06 11.52 17.32
C GLY A 439 -25.92 11.09 15.86
N VAL A 440 -25.32 9.93 15.55
CA VAL A 440 -25.29 9.37 14.19
C VAL A 440 -26.68 8.84 13.83
N THR A 441 -27.10 9.05 12.58
CA THR A 441 -28.36 8.50 12.07
C THR A 441 -28.15 7.04 11.63
N ALA A 442 -28.95 6.14 12.20
CA ALA A 442 -29.05 4.77 11.76
C ALA A 442 -30.23 4.59 10.79
N GLU A 443 -30.04 3.79 9.78
CA GLU A 443 -31.03 3.50 8.76
C GLU A 443 -31.19 1.98 8.59
N VAL A 444 -32.40 1.53 8.29
CA VAL A 444 -32.68 0.12 7.99
C VAL A 444 -33.28 0.04 6.58
N PHE A 445 -32.75 -0.89 5.79
CA PHE A 445 -33.13 -1.15 4.42
C PHE A 445 -33.64 -2.57 4.25
N SER A 446 -34.57 -2.78 3.31
CA SER A 446 -34.89 -4.10 2.80
C SER A 446 -33.74 -4.63 1.94
N VAL A 447 -33.74 -5.94 1.65
CA VAL A 447 -32.77 -6.55 0.72
C VAL A 447 -32.86 -6.01 -0.72
N SER A 448 -33.96 -5.34 -1.08
CA SER A 448 -34.14 -4.66 -2.37
C SER A 448 -33.58 -3.22 -2.37
N GLY A 449 -33.00 -2.77 -1.24
CA GLY A 449 -32.42 -1.43 -1.09
C GLY A 449 -33.45 -0.34 -0.71
N ALA A 450 -34.71 -0.69 -0.48
CA ALA A 450 -35.69 0.29 -0.03
C ALA A 450 -35.46 0.63 1.45
N LYS A 451 -35.38 1.94 1.79
CA LYS A 451 -35.29 2.41 3.17
C LYS A 451 -36.60 2.13 3.90
N ILE A 452 -36.52 1.44 5.03
CA ILE A 452 -37.65 1.01 5.86
C ILE A 452 -37.80 1.91 7.09
N ALA A 453 -36.68 2.24 7.76
CA ALA A 453 -36.67 3.03 8.97
C ALA A 453 -35.42 3.91 9.07
N SER A 454 -35.49 4.96 9.86
CA SER A 454 -34.36 5.81 10.19
C SER A 454 -34.57 6.44 11.57
N ALA A 455 -33.55 6.41 12.42
CA ALA A 455 -33.57 7.02 13.74
C ALA A 455 -32.15 7.47 14.14
N ARG A 456 -32.05 8.40 15.08
CA ARG A 456 -30.78 8.95 15.54
C ARG A 456 -30.35 8.26 16.84
N ALA A 457 -29.06 7.89 16.93
CA ALA A 457 -28.52 7.27 18.13
C ALA A 457 -28.50 8.26 19.30
N ASP A 458 -28.83 7.77 20.48
CA ASP A 458 -28.77 8.48 21.75
C ASP A 458 -27.31 8.68 22.26
N ALA A 459 -27.17 9.22 23.47
CA ALA A 459 -25.87 9.49 24.07
C ALA A 459 -25.08 8.21 24.41
N ASP A 460 -25.76 7.09 24.55
CA ASP A 460 -25.19 5.78 24.89
C ASP A 460 -24.89 4.95 23.62
N GLY A 461 -25.15 5.50 22.44
CA GLY A 461 -24.91 4.83 21.17
C GLY A 461 -25.96 3.80 20.79
N HIS A 462 -27.18 3.95 21.30
CA HIS A 462 -28.31 3.10 21.01
C HIS A 462 -29.34 3.81 20.12
N THR A 463 -30.03 3.03 19.31
CA THR A 463 -31.16 3.54 18.53
C THR A 463 -32.27 2.51 18.47
N LYS A 464 -33.51 2.92 18.81
CA LYS A 464 -34.70 2.10 18.73
C LYS A 464 -35.64 2.71 17.68
N PHE A 465 -36.22 1.86 16.86
CA PHE A 465 -37.17 2.29 15.83
C PHE A 465 -38.60 2.18 16.35
N ASP A 466 -39.38 3.26 16.24
CA ASP A 466 -40.79 3.33 16.67
C ASP A 466 -41.74 2.61 15.68
N MET A 467 -41.39 1.40 15.33
CA MET A 467 -42.20 0.57 14.43
C MET A 467 -41.93 -0.92 14.60
N ASP A 468 -42.91 -1.74 14.28
CA ASP A 468 -42.76 -3.17 14.17
C ASP A 468 -42.26 -3.56 12.78
N PHE A 469 -41.20 -4.35 12.73
CA PHE A 469 -40.68 -4.90 11.48
C PHE A 469 -41.45 -6.15 11.07
N ALA A 470 -41.82 -6.25 9.80
CA ALA A 470 -42.38 -7.48 9.25
C ALA A 470 -41.32 -8.59 9.26
N PRO A 471 -41.72 -9.88 9.32
CA PRO A 471 -40.78 -10.97 9.13
C PRO A 471 -40.04 -10.82 7.81
N GLY A 472 -38.72 -10.90 7.85
CA GLY A 472 -37.89 -10.68 6.67
C GLY A 472 -36.41 -10.47 6.97
N ILE A 473 -35.64 -10.27 5.91
CA ILE A 473 -34.21 -9.95 5.98
C ILE A 473 -34.01 -8.46 5.73
N TYR A 474 -33.19 -7.83 6.57
CA TYR A 474 -32.93 -6.40 6.56
C TYR A 474 -31.42 -6.13 6.61
N ILE A 475 -31.03 -4.93 6.22
CA ILE A 475 -29.68 -4.39 6.36
C ILE A 475 -29.79 -3.11 7.18
N ALA A 476 -29.18 -3.09 8.35
CA ALA A 476 -28.99 -1.85 9.11
C ALA A 476 -27.67 -1.18 8.70
N ALA A 477 -27.69 0.16 8.63
CA ALA A 477 -26.53 1.00 8.37
C ALA A 477 -26.50 2.17 9.36
N ALA A 478 -25.32 2.46 9.92
CA ALA A 478 -25.11 3.61 10.78
C ALA A 478 -23.71 4.18 10.52
N GLY A 479 -23.65 5.37 9.92
CA GLY A 479 -22.40 5.86 9.33
C GLY A 479 -21.93 4.88 8.25
N SER A 480 -20.78 4.31 8.47
CA SER A 480 -20.18 3.31 7.59
C SER A 480 -20.45 1.86 7.97
N GLN A 481 -20.96 1.62 9.17
CA GLN A 481 -21.25 0.26 9.65
C GLN A 481 -22.51 -0.29 8.98
N LYS A 482 -22.46 -1.56 8.62
CA LYS A 482 -23.61 -2.28 8.06
C LYS A 482 -23.71 -3.66 8.67
N VAL A 483 -24.90 -4.07 9.04
CA VAL A 483 -25.17 -5.42 9.55
C VAL A 483 -26.42 -5.98 8.90
N LYS A 484 -26.38 -7.25 8.50
CA LYS A 484 -27.52 -8.00 7.99
C LYS A 484 -28.19 -8.77 9.13
N PHE A 485 -29.50 -8.64 9.26
CA PHE A 485 -30.25 -9.33 10.31
C PHE A 485 -31.60 -9.87 9.77
N ALA A 486 -32.23 -10.76 10.52
CA ALA A 486 -33.53 -11.33 10.18
C ALA A 486 -34.53 -11.14 11.32
N VAL A 487 -35.69 -10.60 11.02
CA VAL A 487 -36.86 -10.59 11.90
C VAL A 487 -37.72 -11.79 11.56
N ARG A 488 -38.16 -12.57 12.56
CA ARG A 488 -38.94 -13.79 12.41
C ARG A 488 -40.40 -13.61 12.84
#